data_3f8940036afa7671ab5c3297fb4390e7
#
_entry.id   3f8940036afa7671ab5c3297fb4390e7
#
_cell.length_a   1.000
_cell.length_b   1.000
_cell.length_c   1.000
_cell.angle_alpha   90.00
_cell.angle_beta   90.00
_cell.angle_gamma   90.00
#
_symmetry.space_group_name_H-M   'P 1'
#
loop_
_entity.id
_entity.type
_entity.pdbx_description
1 polymer ?
#
loop_
_entity_poly.entity_id
_entity_poly.type
_entity_poly.pdbx_seq_one_letter_code
_entity_poly.pdbx_strand_id
1 'polypeptide(L)'
;AFLKSWIPKITNKTVFTPTIYSIESFIELIADLSLASQTQQLFELYEAYLQLEIKNQDSFASFSRWSKSILQDFNEIDRYLVTAKDLFDSLSFIKEIEFWSPQAGSTKLVEDYIEFWKELPELYEHFNGNLIKKGLGHQGLIYREANNKLNVFLNAHKNTNYVFIGFNALNKAEESLIQSLLKTGRADIYWDLDRSFLEDKIHDAGYFIRQHLKNWKYFQTNKPKGLSEHFQSTKNIKIIGVPKNIAQAKLIGSIVKEINESSPKQLTKTAIVLGDEGLLNPLLNSLPIPPEKVNITMGYPLKKTSLTGLFHLLFDLYIQLNNKGWYYKNLLSFLSHPAIQEILAVASNNEAQDLQKKIKTRNWIYIHPSEISLLTDNALSPIGNVFSAENKTPDNFLKMILTI
;
A
#
# COMPACT_ATOMS: atom_id res chain seq x y z
N ALA A 1 -20.07 3.35 -4.87
CA ALA A 1 -20.92 4.54 -4.72
C ALA A 1 -21.39 5.07 -6.08
N PHE A 2 -20.49 5.37 -7.05
CA PHE A 2 -20.81 5.97 -8.35
C PHE A 2 -21.87 5.17 -9.14
N LEU A 3 -21.61 3.91 -9.43
CA LEU A 3 -22.54 3.06 -10.19
C LEU A 3 -23.92 2.97 -9.49
N LYS A 4 -23.94 2.79 -8.16
CA LYS A 4 -25.20 2.75 -7.41
C LYS A 4 -26.00 4.03 -7.54
N SER A 5 -25.36 5.19 -7.65
CA SER A 5 -26.03 6.48 -7.83
C SER A 5 -26.51 6.72 -9.28
N TRP A 6 -25.82 6.11 -10.27
CA TRP A 6 -26.16 6.31 -11.68
C TRP A 6 -27.21 5.35 -12.22
N ILE A 7 -27.27 4.11 -11.75
CA ILE A 7 -28.25 3.12 -12.22
C ILE A 7 -29.70 3.64 -12.13
N PRO A 8 -30.17 4.19 -11.00
CA PRO A 8 -31.53 4.75 -10.92
C PRO A 8 -31.77 5.95 -11.86
N LYS A 9 -30.72 6.77 -12.10
CA LYS A 9 -30.81 7.92 -13.01
C LYS A 9 -30.95 7.49 -14.46
N ILE A 10 -30.21 6.46 -14.88
CA ILE A 10 -30.28 5.94 -16.27
C ILE A 10 -31.60 5.19 -16.51
N THR A 11 -32.04 4.40 -15.55
CA THR A 11 -33.29 3.63 -15.66
C THR A 11 -34.53 4.46 -15.47
N ASN A 12 -34.39 5.65 -14.89
CA ASN A 12 -35.47 6.55 -14.48
C ASN A 12 -36.56 5.86 -13.63
N LYS A 13 -36.14 4.89 -12.82
CA LYS A 13 -37.00 4.07 -11.95
C LYS A 13 -36.26 3.74 -10.66
N THR A 14 -37.03 3.52 -9.60
CA THR A 14 -36.53 2.89 -8.39
C THR A 14 -36.23 1.41 -8.70
N VAL A 15 -34.96 1.01 -8.59
CA VAL A 15 -34.50 -0.37 -8.85
C VAL A 15 -33.64 -0.87 -7.72
N PHE A 16 -33.71 -2.16 -7.44
CA PHE A 16 -32.69 -2.81 -6.63
C PHE A 16 -31.37 -2.83 -7.40
N THR A 17 -30.34 -2.24 -6.82
CA THR A 17 -29.02 -2.26 -7.45
C THR A 17 -28.41 -3.65 -7.37
N PRO A 18 -27.70 -4.11 -8.42
CA PRO A 18 -26.92 -5.32 -8.34
C PRO A 18 -25.83 -5.18 -7.25
N THR A 19 -25.37 -6.30 -6.72
CA THR A 19 -24.19 -6.30 -5.85
C THR A 19 -22.95 -5.94 -6.67
N ILE A 20 -22.19 -4.95 -6.20
CA ILE A 20 -21.01 -4.41 -6.89
C ILE A 20 -19.81 -4.65 -6.00
N TYR A 21 -18.82 -5.37 -6.52
CA TYR A 21 -17.56 -5.69 -5.87
C TYR A 21 -16.39 -5.04 -6.63
N SER A 22 -15.31 -4.73 -5.93
CA SER A 22 -14.01 -4.67 -6.57
C SER A 22 -13.56 -6.08 -6.94
N ILE A 23 -12.57 -6.21 -7.82
CA ILE A 23 -12.08 -7.54 -8.18
C ILE A 23 -11.48 -8.26 -6.98
N GLU A 24 -10.77 -7.55 -6.12
CA GLU A 24 -10.19 -8.06 -4.89
C GLU A 24 -11.26 -8.61 -3.95
N SER A 25 -12.30 -7.81 -3.65
CA SER A 25 -13.39 -8.25 -2.76
C SER A 25 -14.19 -9.41 -3.35
N PHE A 26 -14.30 -9.51 -4.66
CA PHE A 26 -14.95 -10.65 -5.32
C PHE A 26 -14.09 -11.92 -5.21
N ILE A 27 -12.79 -11.79 -5.36
CA ILE A 27 -11.84 -12.90 -5.23
C ILE A 27 -11.75 -13.37 -3.77
N GLU A 28 -11.73 -12.46 -2.79
CA GLU A 28 -11.81 -12.79 -1.35
C GLU A 28 -13.08 -13.59 -1.02
N LEU A 29 -14.24 -13.19 -1.59
CA LEU A 29 -15.50 -13.91 -1.42
C LEU A 29 -15.42 -15.35 -1.96
N ILE A 30 -14.79 -15.57 -3.12
CA ILE A 30 -14.64 -16.90 -3.72
C ILE A 30 -13.66 -17.74 -2.91
N ALA A 31 -12.56 -17.13 -2.47
CA ALA A 31 -11.50 -17.79 -1.71
C ALA A 31 -11.95 -18.16 -0.29
N ASP A 32 -12.93 -17.46 0.27
CA ASP A 32 -13.30 -17.51 1.68
C ASP A 32 -12.09 -17.26 2.59
N LEU A 33 -11.33 -16.22 2.26
CA LEU A 33 -10.14 -15.75 2.97
C LEU A 33 -10.16 -14.23 3.02
N SER A 34 -9.61 -13.66 4.09
CA SER A 34 -9.43 -12.22 4.26
C SER A 34 -7.97 -11.81 4.06
N LEU A 35 -7.75 -10.60 3.53
CA LEU A 35 -6.41 -10.09 3.31
C LEU A 35 -5.70 -9.82 4.65
N ALA A 36 -4.57 -10.49 4.88
CA ALA A 36 -3.70 -10.21 6.00
C ALA A 36 -2.97 -8.87 5.82
N SER A 37 -2.86 -8.06 6.86
CA SER A 37 -2.04 -6.86 6.83
C SER A 37 -0.57 -7.18 6.60
N GLN A 38 0.21 -6.23 6.08
CA GLN A 38 1.66 -6.44 5.85
C GLN A 38 2.40 -6.85 7.13
N THR A 39 2.00 -6.30 8.26
CA THR A 39 2.57 -6.65 9.56
C THR A 39 2.23 -8.09 9.95
N GLN A 40 0.98 -8.50 9.78
CA GLN A 40 0.57 -9.89 10.01
C GLN A 40 1.34 -10.85 9.09
N GLN A 41 1.44 -10.56 7.79
CA GLN A 41 2.21 -11.38 6.85
C GLN A 41 3.67 -11.53 7.28
N LEU A 42 4.29 -10.46 7.78
CA LEU A 42 5.68 -10.50 8.25
C LEU A 42 5.83 -11.42 9.48
N PHE A 43 4.93 -11.33 10.45
CA PHE A 43 4.97 -12.20 11.63
C PHE A 43 4.66 -13.65 11.28
N GLU A 44 3.67 -13.92 10.44
CA GLU A 44 3.34 -15.28 9.99
C GLU A 44 4.50 -15.91 9.21
N LEU A 45 5.19 -15.13 8.38
CA LEU A 45 6.37 -15.61 7.67
C LEU A 45 7.52 -15.90 8.65
N TYR A 46 7.68 -15.09 9.70
CA TYR A 46 8.69 -15.36 10.72
C TYR A 46 8.35 -16.61 11.54
N GLU A 47 7.08 -16.80 11.91
CA GLU A 47 6.63 -18.03 12.58
C GLU A 47 6.89 -19.27 11.70
N ALA A 48 6.64 -19.17 10.38
CA ALA A 48 6.94 -20.24 9.44
C ALA A 48 8.45 -20.50 9.34
N TYR A 49 9.25 -19.42 9.31
CA TYR A 49 10.72 -19.52 9.28
C TYR A 49 11.30 -20.21 10.53
N LEU A 50 10.72 -19.96 11.70
CA LEU A 50 11.15 -20.62 12.94
C LEU A 50 10.82 -22.13 12.98
N GLN A 51 9.93 -22.61 12.11
CA GLN A 51 9.60 -24.03 11.99
C GLN A 51 10.60 -24.81 11.12
N LEU A 52 11.45 -24.11 10.36
CA LEU A 52 12.45 -24.74 9.51
C LEU A 52 13.62 -25.28 10.34
N GLU A 53 14.21 -26.38 9.92
CA GLU A 53 15.37 -27.00 10.57
C GLU A 53 16.71 -26.31 10.21
N ILE A 54 16.74 -24.97 10.27
CA ILE A 54 17.96 -24.17 9.97
C ILE A 54 18.83 -24.05 11.23
N LYS A 55 20.11 -24.37 11.12
CA LYS A 55 21.07 -24.38 12.25
C LYS A 55 21.25 -23.02 12.94
N ASN A 56 21.23 -21.94 12.19
CA ASN A 56 21.48 -20.58 12.70
C ASN A 56 20.34 -19.67 12.22
N GLN A 57 19.19 -19.75 12.90
CA GLN A 57 18.05 -18.88 12.57
C GLN A 57 18.34 -17.42 12.89
N ASP A 58 17.95 -16.53 11.99
CA ASP A 58 18.03 -15.10 12.17
C ASP A 58 17.12 -14.61 13.29
N SER A 59 17.60 -13.62 14.05
CA SER A 59 16.69 -12.85 14.91
C SER A 59 15.62 -12.12 14.08
N PHE A 60 14.48 -11.81 14.67
CA PHE A 60 13.42 -11.06 13.97
C PHE A 60 13.93 -9.77 13.31
N ALA A 61 14.82 -9.05 13.98
CA ALA A 61 15.42 -7.82 13.45
C ALA A 61 16.27 -8.04 12.19
N SER A 62 17.00 -9.16 12.10
CA SER A 62 17.76 -9.54 10.90
C SER A 62 16.81 -10.03 9.81
N PHE A 63 15.91 -10.95 10.15
CA PHE A 63 14.91 -11.54 9.27
C PHE A 63 14.05 -10.47 8.57
N SER A 64 13.54 -9.47 9.30
CA SER A 64 12.66 -8.43 8.76
C SER A 64 13.30 -7.54 7.67
N ARG A 65 14.63 -7.56 7.54
CA ARG A 65 15.36 -6.78 6.52
C ARG A 65 15.22 -7.39 5.13
N TRP A 66 15.24 -8.72 5.04
CA TRP A 66 15.21 -9.44 3.76
C TRP A 66 13.85 -10.09 3.45
N SER A 67 13.06 -10.41 4.46
CA SER A 67 11.78 -11.11 4.33
C SER A 67 10.76 -10.42 3.44
N LYS A 68 10.83 -9.08 3.30
CA LYS A 68 9.92 -8.34 2.40
C LYS A 68 10.06 -8.75 0.94
N SER A 69 11.28 -9.09 0.49
CA SER A 69 11.50 -9.58 -0.87
C SER A 69 10.84 -10.95 -1.05
N ILE A 70 11.01 -11.85 -0.07
CA ILE A 70 10.39 -13.17 -0.09
C ILE A 70 8.85 -13.08 -0.09
N LEU A 71 8.27 -12.19 0.74
CA LEU A 71 6.83 -11.95 0.73
C LEU A 71 6.33 -11.50 -0.65
N GLN A 72 7.09 -10.64 -1.32
CA GLN A 72 6.76 -10.19 -2.66
C GLN A 72 6.86 -11.33 -3.66
N ASP A 73 7.93 -12.14 -3.61
CA ASP A 73 8.14 -13.26 -4.51
C ASP A 73 7.05 -14.33 -4.33
N PHE A 74 6.70 -14.70 -3.09
CA PHE A 74 5.61 -15.63 -2.80
C PHE A 74 4.26 -15.11 -3.32
N ASN A 75 4.01 -13.82 -3.16
CA ASN A 75 2.82 -13.18 -3.69
C ASN A 75 2.76 -13.25 -5.23
N GLU A 76 3.88 -13.04 -5.92
CA GLU A 76 3.92 -13.15 -7.39
C GLU A 76 3.78 -14.59 -7.88
N ILE A 77 4.41 -15.58 -7.22
CA ILE A 77 4.25 -17.01 -7.52
C ILE A 77 2.76 -17.37 -7.55
N ASP A 78 2.01 -16.92 -6.55
CA ASP A 78 0.59 -17.21 -6.43
C ASP A 78 -0.27 -16.42 -7.42
N ARG A 79 0.00 -15.14 -7.62
CA ARG A 79 -0.72 -14.29 -8.59
C ARG A 79 -0.61 -14.80 -10.02
N TYR A 80 0.55 -15.39 -10.37
CA TYR A 80 0.78 -15.96 -11.69
C TYR A 80 0.46 -17.46 -11.77
N LEU A 81 -0.05 -18.07 -10.69
CA LEU A 81 -0.40 -19.49 -10.59
C LEU A 81 0.78 -20.41 -10.95
N VAL A 82 1.99 -19.97 -10.67
CA VAL A 82 3.20 -20.77 -10.90
C VAL A 82 3.26 -21.91 -9.89
N THR A 83 3.67 -23.11 -10.32
CA THR A 83 3.93 -24.23 -9.42
C THR A 83 5.17 -23.91 -8.60
N ALA A 84 4.99 -23.61 -7.30
CA ALA A 84 6.07 -23.18 -6.43
C ALA A 84 7.23 -24.17 -6.40
N LYS A 85 6.90 -25.48 -6.26
CA LYS A 85 7.90 -26.57 -6.25
C LYS A 85 8.78 -26.56 -7.50
N ASP A 86 8.17 -26.55 -8.69
CA ASP A 86 8.93 -26.59 -9.96
C ASP A 86 9.83 -25.37 -10.13
N LEU A 87 9.36 -24.20 -9.66
CA LEU A 87 10.12 -22.95 -9.68
C LEU A 87 11.34 -23.05 -8.75
N PHE A 88 11.14 -23.45 -7.50
CA PHE A 88 12.22 -23.52 -6.51
C PHE A 88 13.24 -24.61 -6.85
N ASP A 89 12.81 -25.76 -7.35
CA ASP A 89 13.70 -26.83 -7.83
C ASP A 89 14.57 -26.31 -8.98
N SER A 90 13.98 -25.56 -9.93
CA SER A 90 14.71 -24.98 -11.06
C SER A 90 15.72 -23.90 -10.60
N LEU A 91 15.31 -23.03 -9.66
CA LEU A 91 16.18 -21.98 -9.11
C LEU A 91 17.34 -22.55 -8.31
N SER A 92 17.10 -23.57 -7.47
CA SER A 92 18.14 -24.26 -6.71
C SER A 92 19.18 -24.88 -7.64
N PHE A 93 18.74 -25.53 -8.70
CA PHE A 93 19.63 -26.09 -9.71
C PHE A 93 20.48 -25.04 -10.42
N ILE A 94 19.88 -23.90 -10.83
CA ILE A 94 20.62 -22.79 -11.44
C ILE A 94 21.67 -22.24 -10.48
N LYS A 95 21.32 -22.07 -9.19
CA LYS A 95 22.27 -21.59 -8.18
C LYS A 95 23.41 -22.56 -7.91
N GLU A 96 23.13 -23.85 -7.87
CA GLU A 96 24.18 -24.88 -7.78
C GLU A 96 25.18 -24.77 -8.95
N ILE A 97 24.70 -24.54 -10.18
CA ILE A 97 25.56 -24.34 -11.37
C ILE A 97 26.33 -23.03 -11.28
N GLU A 98 25.71 -21.92 -10.90
CA GLU A 98 26.38 -20.60 -10.79
C GLU A 98 27.53 -20.62 -9.79
N PHE A 99 27.40 -21.36 -8.68
CA PHE A 99 28.43 -21.49 -7.66
C PHE A 99 29.34 -22.72 -7.84
N TRP A 100 29.12 -23.52 -8.88
CA TRP A 100 29.97 -24.65 -9.17
C TRP A 100 31.34 -24.17 -9.69
N SER A 101 32.40 -24.37 -8.91
CA SER A 101 33.75 -24.07 -9.31
C SER A 101 34.61 -25.34 -9.22
N PRO A 102 35.28 -25.75 -10.31
CA PRO A 102 36.15 -26.92 -10.28
C PRO A 102 37.45 -26.72 -9.47
N GLN A 103 37.79 -25.50 -9.08
CA GLN A 103 39.10 -25.16 -8.52
C GLN A 103 39.10 -24.68 -7.06
N ALA A 104 37.95 -24.37 -6.46
CA ALA A 104 37.87 -23.99 -5.05
C ALA A 104 36.71 -24.75 -4.41
N GLY A 105 36.96 -25.40 -3.28
CA GLY A 105 35.88 -25.92 -2.43
C GLY A 105 34.89 -24.80 -2.11
N SER A 106 33.59 -25.13 -2.00
CA SER A 106 32.57 -24.16 -1.62
C SER A 106 32.96 -23.46 -0.32
N THR A 107 32.84 -22.16 -0.27
CA THR A 107 33.00 -21.43 0.99
C THR A 107 31.73 -21.68 1.84
N LYS A 108 31.90 -21.67 3.16
CA LYS A 108 30.74 -21.82 4.10
C LYS A 108 29.59 -20.88 3.77
N LEU A 109 29.88 -19.66 3.32
CA LEU A 109 28.88 -18.67 2.92
C LEU A 109 28.05 -19.15 1.71
N VAL A 110 28.67 -19.80 0.75
CA VAL A 110 28.01 -20.36 -0.44
C VAL A 110 27.15 -21.57 -0.05
N GLU A 111 27.64 -22.40 0.85
CA GLU A 111 26.88 -23.55 1.37
C GLU A 111 25.65 -23.11 2.12
N ASP A 112 25.77 -22.16 3.04
CA ASP A 112 24.67 -21.59 3.80
C ASP A 112 23.64 -20.92 2.86
N TYR A 113 24.11 -20.28 1.78
CA TYR A 113 23.24 -19.67 0.77
C TYR A 113 22.45 -20.70 -0.05
N ILE A 114 23.08 -21.77 -0.49
CA ILE A 114 22.43 -22.86 -1.22
C ILE A 114 21.46 -23.61 -0.30
N GLU A 115 21.82 -23.85 0.97
CA GLU A 115 20.96 -24.46 1.96
C GLU A 115 19.66 -23.64 2.14
N PHE A 116 19.78 -22.32 2.28
CA PHE A 116 18.60 -21.42 2.37
C PHE A 116 17.66 -21.55 1.16
N TRP A 117 18.21 -21.66 -0.07
CA TRP A 117 17.35 -21.84 -1.26
C TRP A 117 16.59 -23.16 -1.27
N LYS A 118 17.16 -24.19 -0.68
CA LYS A 118 16.49 -25.51 -0.54
C LYS A 118 15.37 -25.50 0.46
N GLU A 119 15.41 -24.60 1.44
CA GLU A 119 14.38 -24.44 2.46
C GLU A 119 13.20 -23.55 2.01
N LEU A 120 13.35 -22.80 0.92
CA LEU A 120 12.29 -21.90 0.45
C LEU A 120 10.96 -22.60 0.11
N PRO A 121 10.91 -23.82 -0.49
CA PRO A 121 9.67 -24.53 -0.72
C PRO A 121 8.92 -24.80 0.60
N GLU A 122 9.63 -25.27 1.63
CA GLU A 122 9.05 -25.58 2.92
C GLU A 122 8.57 -24.31 3.64
N LEU A 123 9.36 -23.23 3.57
CA LEU A 123 8.96 -21.91 4.07
C LEU A 123 7.66 -21.42 3.42
N TYR A 124 7.55 -21.57 2.10
CA TYR A 124 6.35 -21.19 1.36
C TYR A 124 5.12 -22.02 1.80
N GLU A 125 5.27 -23.33 1.95
CA GLU A 125 4.18 -24.22 2.36
C GLU A 125 3.72 -23.93 3.80
N HIS A 126 4.66 -23.77 4.74
CA HIS A 126 4.36 -23.41 6.14
C HIS A 126 3.67 -22.07 6.24
N PHE A 127 4.20 -21.04 5.54
CA PHE A 127 3.62 -19.71 5.54
C PHE A 127 2.18 -19.68 5.02
N ASN A 128 1.95 -20.26 3.85
CA ASN A 128 0.61 -20.32 3.26
C ASN A 128 -0.34 -21.17 4.11
N GLY A 129 0.15 -22.31 4.64
CA GLY A 129 -0.62 -23.16 5.53
C GLY A 129 -1.03 -22.46 6.84
N ASN A 130 -0.14 -21.67 7.44
CA ASN A 130 -0.45 -20.90 8.64
C ASN A 130 -1.51 -19.82 8.38
N LEU A 131 -1.38 -19.10 7.26
CA LEU A 131 -2.37 -18.09 6.86
C LEU A 131 -3.75 -18.72 6.62
N ILE A 132 -3.83 -19.81 5.85
CA ILE A 132 -5.09 -20.50 5.55
C ILE A 132 -5.79 -20.99 6.83
N LYS A 133 -5.04 -21.57 7.77
CA LYS A 133 -5.59 -22.02 9.07
C LYS A 133 -6.23 -20.88 9.87
N LYS A 134 -5.76 -19.65 9.68
CA LYS A 134 -6.29 -18.44 10.34
C LYS A 134 -7.39 -17.75 9.52
N GLY A 135 -7.81 -18.29 8.37
CA GLY A 135 -8.77 -17.66 7.47
C GLY A 135 -8.20 -16.43 6.76
N LEU A 136 -6.87 -16.32 6.66
CA LEU A 136 -6.14 -15.20 6.10
C LEU A 136 -5.38 -15.61 4.83
N GLY A 137 -4.95 -14.62 4.05
CA GLY A 137 -4.04 -14.80 2.94
C GLY A 137 -3.31 -13.51 2.57
N HIS A 138 -2.14 -13.63 1.95
CA HIS A 138 -1.64 -12.53 1.12
C HIS A 138 -2.40 -12.50 -0.21
N GLN A 139 -2.32 -11.41 -0.94
CA GLN A 139 -3.15 -11.21 -2.15
C GLN A 139 -3.03 -12.37 -3.15
N GLY A 140 -1.81 -12.82 -3.44
CA GLY A 140 -1.57 -13.92 -4.37
C GLY A 140 -2.21 -15.23 -3.91
N LEU A 141 -2.04 -15.61 -2.63
CA LEU A 141 -2.64 -16.80 -2.05
C LEU A 141 -4.17 -16.78 -2.16
N ILE A 142 -4.80 -15.65 -1.83
CA ILE A 142 -6.25 -15.46 -1.99
C ILE A 142 -6.65 -15.68 -3.45
N TYR A 143 -5.87 -15.18 -4.39
CA TYR A 143 -6.14 -15.32 -5.84
C TYR A 143 -5.98 -16.77 -6.31
N ARG A 144 -4.97 -17.47 -5.82
CA ARG A 144 -4.79 -18.91 -6.08
C ARG A 144 -5.94 -19.74 -5.51
N GLU A 145 -6.28 -19.52 -4.25
CA GLU A 145 -7.37 -20.24 -3.58
C GLU A 145 -8.73 -19.94 -4.22
N ALA A 146 -8.98 -18.74 -4.69
CA ALA A 146 -10.18 -18.42 -5.46
C ALA A 146 -10.26 -19.23 -6.76
N ASN A 147 -9.15 -19.41 -7.47
CA ASN A 147 -9.12 -20.27 -8.66
C ASN A 147 -9.39 -21.75 -8.30
N ASN A 148 -8.82 -22.23 -7.20
CA ASN A 148 -9.03 -23.61 -6.70
C ASN A 148 -10.51 -23.86 -6.33
N LYS A 149 -11.14 -22.90 -5.67
CA LYS A 149 -12.52 -23.01 -5.15
C LYS A 149 -13.59 -22.56 -6.16
N LEU A 150 -13.21 -22.02 -7.33
CA LEU A 150 -14.14 -21.43 -8.29
C LEU A 150 -15.29 -22.38 -8.69
N ASN A 151 -15.00 -23.65 -8.94
CA ASN A 151 -16.02 -24.61 -9.35
C ASN A 151 -17.06 -24.85 -8.25
N VAL A 152 -16.63 -24.91 -6.98
CA VAL A 152 -17.53 -25.04 -5.82
C VAL A 152 -18.42 -23.80 -5.71
N PHE A 153 -17.82 -22.62 -5.83
CA PHE A 153 -18.52 -21.34 -5.81
C PHE A 153 -19.58 -21.25 -6.93
N LEU A 154 -19.24 -21.62 -8.16
CA LEU A 154 -20.15 -21.59 -9.29
C LEU A 154 -21.33 -22.55 -9.15
N ASN A 155 -21.10 -23.70 -8.50
CA ASN A 155 -22.17 -24.66 -8.20
C ASN A 155 -23.13 -24.15 -7.13
N ALA A 156 -22.64 -23.40 -6.16
CA ALA A 156 -23.48 -22.76 -5.14
C ALA A 156 -24.29 -21.57 -5.72
N HIS A 157 -23.78 -20.90 -6.77
CA HIS A 157 -24.36 -19.70 -7.36
C HIS A 157 -24.86 -19.92 -8.81
N LYS A 158 -25.57 -21.00 -9.05
CA LYS A 158 -26.02 -21.42 -10.42
C LYS A 158 -26.87 -20.36 -11.16
N ASN A 159 -27.62 -19.54 -10.44
CA ASN A 159 -28.56 -18.56 -11.01
C ASN A 159 -28.00 -17.13 -11.03
N THR A 160 -26.70 -16.97 -10.78
CA THR A 160 -26.09 -15.64 -10.75
C THR A 160 -25.42 -15.32 -12.10
N ASN A 161 -25.69 -14.14 -12.62
CA ASN A 161 -24.99 -13.58 -13.77
C ASN A 161 -23.93 -12.59 -13.31
N TYR A 162 -22.80 -12.56 -14.02
CA TYR A 162 -21.65 -11.74 -13.68
C TYR A 162 -21.35 -10.74 -14.81
N VAL A 163 -20.98 -9.53 -14.45
CA VAL A 163 -20.58 -8.51 -15.41
C VAL A 163 -19.26 -7.90 -14.95
N PHE A 164 -18.23 -8.04 -15.77
CA PHE A 164 -16.92 -7.45 -15.55
C PHE A 164 -16.80 -6.14 -16.29
N ILE A 165 -16.34 -5.06 -15.65
CA ILE A 165 -16.32 -3.73 -16.24
C ILE A 165 -14.99 -3.03 -15.92
N GLY A 166 -14.37 -2.41 -16.93
CA GLY A 166 -13.27 -1.46 -16.76
C GLY A 166 -11.91 -2.08 -16.47
N PHE A 167 -11.70 -3.34 -16.88
CA PHE A 167 -10.40 -4.00 -16.75
C PHE A 167 -9.45 -3.62 -17.91
N ASN A 168 -8.15 -3.72 -17.66
CA ASN A 168 -7.10 -3.55 -18.66
C ASN A 168 -6.02 -4.63 -18.49
N ALA A 169 -4.96 -4.36 -17.72
CA ALA A 169 -4.00 -5.38 -17.34
C ALA A 169 -4.59 -6.33 -16.30
N LEU A 170 -4.37 -7.63 -16.47
CA LEU A 170 -4.80 -8.67 -15.55
C LEU A 170 -3.60 -9.57 -15.23
N ASN A 171 -3.48 -9.98 -13.96
CA ASN A 171 -2.56 -11.05 -13.62
C ASN A 171 -3.14 -12.42 -14.06
N LYS A 172 -2.34 -13.47 -13.96
CA LYS A 172 -2.73 -14.78 -14.47
C LYS A 172 -3.91 -15.39 -13.72
N ALA A 173 -3.99 -15.16 -12.41
CA ALA A 173 -5.08 -15.67 -11.59
C ALA A 173 -6.41 -14.97 -11.91
N GLU A 174 -6.40 -13.64 -12.06
CA GLU A 174 -7.58 -12.87 -12.53
C GLU A 174 -8.02 -13.32 -13.91
N GLU A 175 -7.07 -13.43 -14.83
CA GLU A 175 -7.35 -13.87 -16.21
C GLU A 175 -8.00 -15.26 -16.23
N SER A 176 -7.46 -16.22 -15.47
CA SER A 176 -7.99 -17.57 -15.35
C SER A 176 -9.41 -17.59 -14.80
N LEU A 177 -9.66 -16.84 -13.75
CA LEU A 177 -10.95 -16.73 -13.08
C LEU A 177 -12.00 -16.12 -14.01
N ILE A 178 -11.70 -14.98 -14.64
CA ILE A 178 -12.61 -14.29 -15.57
C ILE A 178 -12.93 -15.19 -16.77
N GLN A 179 -11.92 -15.80 -17.40
CA GLN A 179 -12.15 -16.71 -18.54
C GLN A 179 -13.01 -17.91 -18.14
N SER A 180 -12.82 -18.47 -16.95
CA SER A 180 -13.62 -19.59 -16.44
C SER A 180 -15.09 -19.20 -16.27
N LEU A 181 -15.35 -17.99 -15.75
CA LEU A 181 -16.71 -17.44 -15.64
C LEU A 181 -17.32 -17.17 -17.00
N LEU A 182 -16.60 -16.59 -17.94
CA LEU A 182 -17.07 -16.35 -19.32
C LEU A 182 -17.46 -17.66 -20.03
N LYS A 183 -16.72 -18.75 -19.82
CA LYS A 183 -17.03 -20.09 -20.37
C LYS A 183 -18.36 -20.65 -19.90
N THR A 184 -18.87 -20.25 -18.74
CA THR A 184 -20.18 -20.70 -18.23
C THR A 184 -21.36 -20.14 -19.02
N GLY A 185 -21.15 -19.13 -19.87
CA GLY A 185 -22.20 -18.38 -20.55
C GLY A 185 -23.01 -17.44 -19.64
N ARG A 186 -22.62 -17.33 -18.36
CA ARG A 186 -23.28 -16.49 -17.36
C ARG A 186 -22.49 -15.23 -17.00
N ALA A 187 -21.47 -14.92 -17.78
CA ALA A 187 -20.65 -13.74 -17.57
C ALA A 187 -20.43 -12.96 -18.86
N ASP A 188 -20.36 -11.66 -18.73
CA ASP A 188 -20.01 -10.71 -19.78
C ASP A 188 -18.86 -9.81 -19.33
N ILE A 189 -18.05 -9.33 -20.28
CA ILE A 189 -16.98 -8.37 -20.00
C ILE A 189 -17.10 -7.14 -20.89
N TYR A 190 -17.01 -5.96 -20.27
CA TYR A 190 -17.04 -4.65 -20.91
C TYR A 190 -15.72 -3.95 -20.68
N TRP A 191 -15.03 -3.61 -21.76
CA TRP A 191 -13.78 -2.86 -21.73
C TRP A 191 -14.09 -1.36 -21.72
N ASP A 192 -13.37 -0.57 -20.99
CA ASP A 192 -13.43 0.89 -21.04
C ASP A 192 -12.25 1.40 -21.88
N LEU A 193 -12.37 1.27 -23.20
CA LEU A 193 -11.30 1.61 -24.14
C LEU A 193 -11.88 2.30 -25.37
N ASP A 194 -11.15 3.30 -25.89
CA ASP A 194 -11.48 3.87 -27.19
C ASP A 194 -10.96 2.98 -28.33
N ARG A 195 -11.77 2.84 -29.38
CA ARG A 195 -11.46 2.01 -30.55
C ARG A 195 -10.14 2.41 -31.20
N SER A 196 -9.81 3.71 -31.22
CA SER A 196 -8.55 4.21 -31.77
C SER A 196 -7.32 3.56 -31.13
N PHE A 197 -7.34 3.35 -29.81
CA PHE A 197 -6.25 2.67 -29.09
C PHE A 197 -6.22 1.17 -29.32
N LEU A 198 -7.37 0.57 -29.65
CA LEU A 198 -7.44 -0.85 -29.97
C LEU A 198 -6.88 -1.13 -31.36
N GLU A 199 -7.18 -0.27 -32.35
CA GLU A 199 -6.76 -0.39 -33.73
C GLU A 199 -5.30 0.02 -33.94
N ASP A 200 -4.80 0.97 -33.19
CA ASP A 200 -3.38 1.33 -33.19
C ASP A 200 -2.54 0.25 -32.50
N LYS A 201 -1.80 -0.51 -33.32
CA LYS A 201 -0.98 -1.64 -32.86
C LYS A 201 0.23 -1.23 -32.02
N ILE A 202 0.63 0.03 -32.09
CA ILE A 202 1.82 0.56 -31.43
C ILE A 202 1.45 1.19 -30.07
N HIS A 203 0.24 1.77 -29.96
CA HIS A 203 -0.17 2.50 -28.76
C HIS A 203 -0.37 1.57 -27.57
N ASP A 204 0.32 1.86 -26.46
CA ASP A 204 0.34 1.01 -25.25
C ASP A 204 -1.03 0.89 -24.56
N ALA A 205 -1.89 1.91 -24.62
CA ALA A 205 -3.21 1.89 -23.97
C ALA A 205 -4.09 0.69 -24.37
N GLY A 206 -3.94 0.21 -25.61
CA GLY A 206 -4.66 -0.96 -26.12
C GLY A 206 -3.91 -2.29 -25.97
N TYR A 207 -2.69 -2.29 -25.48
CA TYR A 207 -1.79 -3.45 -25.52
C TYR A 207 -2.41 -4.71 -24.88
N PHE A 208 -2.78 -4.62 -23.61
CA PHE A 208 -3.31 -5.78 -22.87
C PHE A 208 -4.63 -6.28 -23.47
N ILE A 209 -5.54 -5.36 -23.82
CA ILE A 209 -6.84 -5.74 -24.40
C ILE A 209 -6.63 -6.43 -25.75
N ARG A 210 -5.71 -5.95 -26.62
CA ARG A 210 -5.34 -6.65 -27.85
C ARG A 210 -4.84 -8.07 -27.59
N GLN A 211 -4.03 -8.28 -26.53
CA GLN A 211 -3.57 -9.62 -26.15
C GLN A 211 -4.74 -10.50 -25.68
N HIS A 212 -5.64 -9.97 -24.87
CA HIS A 212 -6.82 -10.72 -24.42
C HIS A 212 -7.73 -11.09 -25.58
N LEU A 213 -8.01 -10.16 -26.51
CA LEU A 213 -8.83 -10.44 -27.69
C LEU A 213 -8.22 -11.50 -28.60
N LYS A 214 -6.89 -11.54 -28.70
CA LYS A 214 -6.17 -12.54 -29.50
C LYS A 214 -6.15 -13.92 -28.83
N ASN A 215 -5.94 -13.96 -27.51
CA ASN A 215 -5.59 -15.20 -26.80
C ASN A 215 -6.79 -15.88 -26.14
N TRP A 216 -7.86 -15.14 -25.81
CA TRP A 216 -9.00 -15.73 -25.13
C TRP A 216 -9.96 -16.39 -26.11
N LYS A 217 -10.28 -17.67 -25.86
CA LYS A 217 -11.24 -18.43 -26.68
C LYS A 217 -12.61 -17.75 -26.73
N TYR A 218 -13.02 -17.05 -25.71
CA TYR A 218 -14.27 -16.29 -25.66
C TYR A 218 -14.41 -15.32 -26.83
N PHE A 219 -13.36 -14.64 -27.24
CA PHE A 219 -13.40 -13.66 -28.33
C PHE A 219 -13.30 -14.24 -29.74
N GLN A 220 -13.13 -15.56 -29.85
CA GLN A 220 -13.28 -16.22 -31.20
C GLN A 220 -14.72 -16.16 -31.71
N THR A 221 -15.69 -16.12 -30.79
CA THR A 221 -17.13 -16.09 -31.13
C THR A 221 -17.85 -14.83 -30.66
N ASN A 222 -17.26 -14.06 -29.75
CA ASN A 222 -17.87 -12.87 -29.16
C ASN A 222 -17.09 -11.61 -29.53
N LYS A 223 -17.82 -10.55 -29.87
CA LYS A 223 -17.20 -9.24 -30.12
C LYS A 223 -16.89 -8.53 -28.79
N PRO A 224 -15.81 -7.71 -28.73
CA PRO A 224 -15.54 -6.89 -27.56
C PRO A 224 -16.67 -5.87 -27.33
N LYS A 225 -17.05 -5.68 -26.06
CA LYS A 225 -18.06 -4.73 -25.60
C LYS A 225 -17.42 -3.57 -24.84
N GLY A 226 -18.09 -2.42 -24.75
CA GLY A 226 -17.62 -1.25 -23.98
C GLY A 226 -16.53 -0.44 -24.67
N LEU A 227 -16.51 -0.45 -26.02
CA LEU A 227 -15.62 0.39 -26.80
C LEU A 227 -16.28 1.73 -27.11
N SER A 228 -15.53 2.83 -26.95
CA SER A 228 -15.92 4.18 -27.33
C SER A 228 -15.22 4.64 -28.63
N GLU A 229 -15.68 5.76 -29.19
CA GLU A 229 -15.12 6.40 -30.39
C GLU A 229 -14.90 7.91 -30.16
N HIS A 230 -14.63 8.30 -28.90
CA HIS A 230 -14.53 9.72 -28.53
C HIS A 230 -13.14 10.30 -28.72
N PHE A 231 -12.12 9.47 -28.84
CA PHE A 231 -10.73 9.95 -28.92
C PHE A 231 -10.48 10.82 -30.17
N GLN A 232 -11.09 10.48 -31.30
CA GLN A 232 -10.95 11.22 -32.55
C GLN A 232 -11.86 12.46 -32.64
N SER A 233 -12.73 12.69 -31.67
CA SER A 233 -13.57 13.91 -31.63
C SER A 233 -12.71 15.16 -31.46
N THR A 234 -13.15 16.29 -32.01
CA THR A 234 -12.47 17.59 -31.90
C THR A 234 -12.30 17.98 -30.43
N LYS A 235 -11.08 18.32 -30.06
CA LYS A 235 -10.69 18.76 -28.72
C LYS A 235 -9.97 20.08 -28.78
N ASN A 236 -10.19 20.96 -27.80
CA ASN A 236 -9.36 22.13 -27.61
C ASN A 236 -8.20 21.78 -26.67
N ILE A 237 -6.98 21.70 -27.21
CA ILE A 237 -5.77 21.35 -26.46
C ILE A 237 -4.88 22.57 -26.38
N LYS A 238 -4.53 22.97 -25.15
CA LYS A 238 -3.60 24.08 -24.90
C LYS A 238 -2.38 23.56 -24.15
N ILE A 239 -1.21 23.68 -24.73
CA ILE A 239 0.07 23.30 -24.11
C ILE A 239 0.76 24.57 -23.64
N ILE A 240 1.11 24.63 -22.35
CA ILE A 240 1.74 25.81 -21.74
C ILE A 240 3.04 25.37 -21.06
N GLY A 241 4.14 25.90 -21.55
CA GLY A 241 5.44 25.75 -20.90
C GLY A 241 5.62 26.74 -19.75
N VAL A 242 6.04 26.27 -18.59
CA VAL A 242 6.34 27.09 -17.42
C VAL A 242 7.67 26.68 -16.78
N PRO A 243 8.47 27.62 -16.25
CA PRO A 243 9.71 27.29 -15.56
C PRO A 243 9.38 26.71 -14.17
N LYS A 244 10.00 25.59 -13.83
CA LYS A 244 9.92 24.91 -12.50
C LYS A 244 8.51 24.44 -12.09
N ASN A 245 8.50 23.41 -11.26
CA ASN A 245 7.30 22.71 -10.78
C ASN A 245 6.32 23.63 -10.00
N ILE A 246 6.84 24.54 -9.17
CA ILE A 246 5.99 25.46 -8.40
C ILE A 246 5.25 26.45 -9.33
N ALA A 247 5.84 26.86 -10.44
CA ALA A 247 5.16 27.70 -11.40
C ALA A 247 4.00 26.97 -12.11
N GLN A 248 4.11 25.65 -12.32
CA GLN A 248 2.99 24.84 -12.80
C GLN A 248 1.81 24.88 -11.82
N ALA A 249 2.06 24.65 -10.53
CA ALA A 249 1.02 24.71 -9.51
C ALA A 249 0.34 26.09 -9.46
N LYS A 250 1.11 27.18 -9.51
CA LYS A 250 0.57 28.55 -9.52
C LYS A 250 -0.24 28.85 -10.77
N LEU A 251 0.23 28.39 -11.94
CA LEU A 251 -0.51 28.58 -13.20
C LEU A 251 -1.85 27.85 -13.16
N ILE A 252 -1.87 26.59 -12.64
CA ILE A 252 -3.13 25.84 -12.46
C ILE A 252 -4.06 26.61 -11.53
N GLY A 253 -3.55 27.16 -10.42
CA GLY A 253 -4.33 27.99 -9.52
C GLY A 253 -4.97 29.20 -10.22
N SER A 254 -4.22 29.86 -11.12
CA SER A 254 -4.73 30.98 -11.91
C SER A 254 -5.83 30.55 -12.90
N ILE A 255 -5.64 29.40 -13.57
CA ILE A 255 -6.64 28.85 -14.50
C ILE A 255 -7.92 28.48 -13.74
N VAL A 256 -7.80 27.84 -12.58
CA VAL A 256 -8.96 27.48 -11.74
C VAL A 256 -9.68 28.73 -11.25
N LYS A 257 -8.95 29.79 -10.93
CA LYS A 257 -9.52 31.08 -10.56
C LYS A 257 -10.34 31.66 -11.71
N GLU A 258 -9.80 31.69 -12.92
CA GLU A 258 -10.50 32.17 -14.11
C GLU A 258 -11.79 31.36 -14.38
N ILE A 259 -11.72 30.04 -14.27
CA ILE A 259 -12.92 29.16 -14.42
C ILE A 259 -13.95 29.47 -13.33
N ASN A 260 -13.52 29.67 -12.09
CA ASN A 260 -14.41 29.97 -10.96
C ASN A 260 -15.12 31.31 -11.14
N GLU A 261 -14.43 32.30 -11.67
CA GLU A 261 -14.99 33.64 -11.92
C GLU A 261 -15.92 33.68 -13.14
N SER A 262 -15.53 33.00 -14.24
CA SER A 262 -16.27 33.03 -15.50
C SER A 262 -17.44 32.02 -15.55
N SER A 263 -17.26 30.84 -15.00
CA SER A 263 -18.20 29.72 -15.11
C SER A 263 -18.11 28.76 -13.92
N PRO A 264 -18.58 29.12 -12.71
CA PRO A 264 -18.42 28.30 -11.49
C PRO A 264 -18.93 26.85 -11.62
N LYS A 265 -19.98 26.64 -12.43
CA LYS A 265 -20.54 25.30 -12.68
C LYS A 265 -19.57 24.37 -13.45
N GLN A 266 -18.60 24.92 -14.16
CA GLN A 266 -17.59 24.08 -14.85
C GLN A 266 -16.59 23.46 -13.86
N LEU A 267 -16.40 24.03 -12.68
CA LEU A 267 -15.52 23.44 -11.66
C LEU A 267 -15.92 22.00 -11.31
N THR A 268 -17.22 21.70 -11.27
CA THR A 268 -17.70 20.33 -10.99
C THR A 268 -17.38 19.32 -12.10
N LYS A 269 -16.94 19.80 -13.27
CA LYS A 269 -16.52 19.00 -14.42
C LYS A 269 -15.03 19.12 -14.71
N THR A 270 -14.29 19.82 -13.84
CA THR A 270 -12.86 20.05 -13.99
C THR A 270 -12.09 19.01 -13.18
N ALA A 271 -11.15 18.33 -13.81
CA ALA A 271 -10.19 17.44 -13.16
C ALA A 271 -8.77 18.00 -13.32
N ILE A 272 -8.01 17.95 -12.25
CA ILE A 272 -6.57 18.25 -12.27
C ILE A 272 -5.83 16.93 -12.11
N VAL A 273 -5.01 16.59 -13.10
CA VAL A 273 -4.20 15.36 -13.08
C VAL A 273 -2.74 15.75 -12.88
N LEU A 274 -2.13 15.23 -11.81
CA LEU A 274 -0.72 15.47 -11.49
C LEU A 274 0.14 14.36 -12.10
N GLY A 275 1.07 14.72 -12.98
CA GLY A 275 2.11 13.80 -13.45
C GLY A 275 3.19 13.55 -12.39
N ASP A 276 3.39 14.50 -11.46
CA ASP A 276 4.23 14.36 -10.27
C ASP A 276 3.37 14.59 -9.02
N GLU A 277 3.13 13.54 -8.26
CA GLU A 277 2.33 13.59 -7.01
C GLU A 277 2.95 14.50 -5.93
N GLY A 278 4.25 14.79 -6.04
CA GLY A 278 4.94 15.74 -5.16
C GLY A 278 4.39 17.16 -5.24
N LEU A 279 3.68 17.48 -6.33
CA LEU A 279 3.07 18.80 -6.55
C LEU A 279 1.73 18.99 -5.83
N LEU A 280 1.19 17.99 -5.15
CA LEU A 280 -0.11 18.10 -4.47
C LEU A 280 -0.13 19.27 -3.48
N ASN A 281 0.83 19.36 -2.56
CA ASN A 281 0.86 20.45 -1.57
C ASN A 281 1.04 21.85 -2.20
N PRO A 282 2.01 22.07 -3.11
CA PRO A 282 2.09 23.33 -3.83
C PRO A 282 0.81 23.69 -4.57
N LEU A 283 0.12 22.70 -5.15
CA LEU A 283 -1.14 22.91 -5.84
C LEU A 283 -2.24 23.33 -4.88
N LEU A 284 -2.46 22.61 -3.79
CA LEU A 284 -3.51 22.91 -2.81
C LEU A 284 -3.35 24.33 -2.24
N ASN A 285 -2.10 24.76 -2.00
CA ASN A 285 -1.80 26.12 -1.55
C ASN A 285 -1.93 27.19 -2.66
N SER A 286 -2.06 26.79 -3.92
CA SER A 286 -2.22 27.71 -5.05
C SER A 286 -3.66 27.83 -5.54
N LEU A 287 -4.54 26.92 -5.10
CA LEU A 287 -5.96 26.94 -5.49
C LEU A 287 -6.70 28.08 -4.80
N PRO A 288 -7.61 28.78 -5.53
CA PRO A 288 -8.46 29.84 -4.96
C PRO A 288 -9.68 29.28 -4.20
N ILE A 289 -9.77 27.97 -4.05
CA ILE A 289 -10.85 27.25 -3.40
C ILE A 289 -10.31 26.56 -2.15
N PRO A 290 -11.03 26.57 -1.03
CA PRO A 290 -10.59 25.90 0.19
C PRO A 290 -10.50 24.38 -0.04
N PRO A 291 -9.50 23.70 0.59
CA PRO A 291 -9.26 22.27 0.38
C PRO A 291 -10.48 21.37 0.63
N GLU A 292 -11.38 21.76 1.53
CA GLU A 292 -12.59 21.00 1.88
C GLU A 292 -13.59 20.88 0.71
N LYS A 293 -13.45 21.74 -0.30
CA LYS A 293 -14.25 21.70 -1.53
C LYS A 293 -13.56 20.97 -2.68
N VAL A 294 -12.38 20.43 -2.46
CA VAL A 294 -11.58 19.70 -3.46
C VAL A 294 -11.65 18.21 -3.18
N ASN A 295 -12.06 17.42 -4.17
CA ASN A 295 -12.01 15.97 -4.06
C ASN A 295 -10.61 15.48 -4.47
N ILE A 296 -9.87 14.91 -3.51
CA ILE A 296 -8.53 14.35 -3.72
C ILE A 296 -8.66 12.84 -3.75
N THR A 297 -8.33 12.21 -4.88
CA THR A 297 -8.45 10.75 -5.07
C THR A 297 -7.12 10.01 -4.91
N MET A 298 -6.02 10.73 -4.83
CA MET A 298 -4.69 10.14 -4.62
C MET A 298 -4.38 9.99 -3.13
N GLY A 299 -3.61 8.94 -2.77
CA GLY A 299 -3.09 8.77 -1.42
C GLY A 299 -1.98 9.80 -1.10
N TYR A 300 -1.92 10.25 0.14
CA TYR A 300 -0.81 11.08 0.62
C TYR A 300 0.11 10.25 1.51
N PRO A 301 1.39 10.05 1.16
CA PRO A 301 2.30 9.22 1.93
C PRO A 301 2.50 9.76 3.35
N LEU A 302 2.26 8.92 4.36
CA LEU A 302 2.39 9.31 5.78
C LEU A 302 3.78 9.87 6.10
N LYS A 303 4.83 9.33 5.45
CA LYS A 303 6.22 9.82 5.57
C LYS A 303 6.44 11.28 5.23
N LYS A 304 5.48 11.91 4.52
CA LYS A 304 5.51 13.34 4.17
C LYS A 304 4.75 14.20 5.18
N THR A 305 4.13 13.60 6.19
CA THR A 305 3.41 14.33 7.25
C THR A 305 4.33 14.66 8.42
N SER A 306 4.02 15.71 9.17
CA SER A 306 4.73 16.04 10.40
C SER A 306 4.63 14.94 11.46
N LEU A 307 3.53 14.18 11.48
CA LEU A 307 3.34 13.04 12.38
C LEU A 307 4.44 11.98 12.26
N THR A 308 4.94 11.71 11.05
CA THR A 308 6.06 10.78 10.90
C THR A 308 7.30 11.26 11.65
N GLY A 309 7.59 12.57 11.59
CA GLY A 309 8.68 13.17 12.36
C GLY A 309 8.50 12.97 13.87
N LEU A 310 7.28 13.15 14.37
CA LEU A 310 6.96 12.92 15.79
C LEU A 310 7.21 11.47 16.19
N PHE A 311 6.72 10.50 15.42
CA PHE A 311 6.93 9.08 15.73
C PHE A 311 8.42 8.70 15.69
N HIS A 312 9.19 9.21 14.73
CA HIS A 312 10.65 9.00 14.74
C HIS A 312 11.29 9.54 16.00
N LEU A 313 10.94 10.74 16.45
CA LEU A 313 11.46 11.31 17.67
C LEU A 313 11.06 10.49 18.91
N LEU A 314 9.84 9.96 18.95
CA LEU A 314 9.39 9.07 20.04
C LEU A 314 10.19 7.76 20.05
N PHE A 315 10.37 7.12 18.88
CA PHE A 315 11.20 5.92 18.80
C PHE A 315 12.66 6.18 19.18
N ASP A 316 13.23 7.32 18.78
CA ASP A 316 14.58 7.71 19.15
C ASP A 316 14.72 7.92 20.66
N LEU A 317 13.75 8.56 21.30
CA LEU A 317 13.72 8.70 22.75
C LEU A 317 13.66 7.35 23.46
N TYR A 318 12.86 6.42 22.94
CA TYR A 318 12.73 5.08 23.50
C TYR A 318 14.01 4.25 23.33
N ILE A 319 14.57 4.19 22.13
CA ILE A 319 15.73 3.35 21.78
C ILE A 319 17.01 3.86 22.45
N GLN A 320 17.16 5.18 22.54
CA GLN A 320 18.39 5.82 23.03
C GLN A 320 18.39 6.08 24.53
N LEU A 321 17.31 5.75 25.23
CA LEU A 321 17.29 5.81 26.70
C LEU A 321 18.29 4.81 27.28
N ASN A 322 19.34 5.32 27.89
CA ASN A 322 20.38 4.54 28.56
C ASN A 322 20.42 4.83 30.06
N ASN A 323 21.36 4.23 30.77
CA ASN A 323 21.51 4.41 32.24
C ASN A 323 21.83 5.86 32.65
N LYS A 324 22.28 6.72 31.73
CA LYS A 324 22.54 8.14 31.94
C LYS A 324 21.33 9.03 31.63
N GLY A 325 20.27 8.48 31.06
CA GLY A 325 19.09 9.21 30.59
C GLY A 325 19.08 9.50 29.10
N TRP A 326 18.27 10.44 28.68
CA TRP A 326 18.13 10.88 27.29
C TRP A 326 19.22 11.88 26.89
N TYR A 327 19.74 11.74 25.69
CA TYR A 327 20.63 12.76 25.11
C TYR A 327 19.85 14.05 24.84
N TYR A 328 20.37 15.17 25.31
CA TYR A 328 19.66 16.45 25.32
C TYR A 328 19.11 16.90 23.96
N LYS A 329 19.83 16.63 22.85
CA LYS A 329 19.36 17.03 21.51
C LYS A 329 18.08 16.32 21.12
N ASN A 330 17.93 15.03 21.41
CA ASN A 330 16.73 14.26 21.09
C ASN A 330 15.53 14.78 21.88
N LEU A 331 15.75 15.05 23.16
CA LEU A 331 14.72 15.63 24.02
C LEU A 331 14.30 17.04 23.54
N LEU A 332 15.26 17.89 23.21
CA LEU A 332 14.97 19.22 22.68
C LEU A 332 14.23 19.15 21.32
N SER A 333 14.62 18.22 20.44
CA SER A 333 13.95 18.02 19.16
C SER A 333 12.49 17.56 19.34
N PHE A 334 12.25 16.63 20.26
CA PHE A 334 10.89 16.19 20.60
C PHE A 334 10.05 17.32 21.17
N LEU A 335 10.55 18.05 22.17
CA LEU A 335 9.85 19.18 22.80
C LEU A 335 9.61 20.34 21.82
N SER A 336 10.44 20.48 20.79
CA SER A 336 10.29 21.53 19.75
C SER A 336 9.36 21.12 18.61
N HIS A 337 8.87 19.88 18.58
CA HIS A 337 7.99 19.43 17.52
C HIS A 337 6.65 20.19 17.54
N PRO A 338 6.12 20.69 16.42
CA PRO A 338 4.91 21.52 16.39
C PRO A 338 3.71 20.90 17.11
N ALA A 339 3.43 19.61 16.90
CA ALA A 339 2.32 18.92 17.58
C ALA A 339 2.51 18.87 19.10
N ILE A 340 3.74 18.66 19.58
CA ILE A 340 4.03 18.67 21.02
C ILE A 340 3.89 20.08 21.60
N GLN A 341 4.35 21.08 20.87
CA GLN A 341 4.16 22.49 21.25
C GLN A 341 2.69 22.87 21.36
N GLU A 342 1.86 22.38 20.44
CA GLU A 342 0.41 22.62 20.46
C GLU A 342 -0.26 21.95 21.67
N ILE A 343 0.06 20.67 21.94
CA ILE A 343 -0.45 19.93 23.11
C ILE A 343 -0.08 20.67 24.43
N LEU A 344 1.17 21.09 24.53
CA LEU A 344 1.67 21.79 25.72
C LEU A 344 1.11 23.22 25.86
N ALA A 345 0.87 23.91 24.76
CA ALA A 345 0.27 25.24 24.76
C ALA A 345 -1.19 25.24 25.27
N VAL A 346 -1.92 24.16 25.03
CA VAL A 346 -3.29 23.98 25.53
C VAL A 346 -3.29 23.70 27.05
N ALA A 347 -2.26 23.04 27.56
CA ALA A 347 -2.20 22.60 28.95
C ALA A 347 -1.60 23.63 29.89
N SER A 348 -0.64 24.46 29.44
CA SER A 348 0.06 25.41 30.27
C SER A 348 0.85 26.45 29.47
N ASN A 349 0.74 27.72 29.85
CA ASN A 349 1.45 28.83 29.24
C ASN A 349 2.98 28.71 29.42
N ASN A 350 3.75 28.46 28.37
CA ASN A 350 5.20 28.60 28.23
C ASN A 350 6.11 27.57 28.91
N GLU A 351 5.60 26.54 29.60
CA GLU A 351 6.43 25.61 30.40
C GLU A 351 7.37 24.73 29.58
N ALA A 352 6.97 24.38 28.34
CA ALA A 352 7.86 23.66 27.41
C ALA A 352 9.07 24.51 27.00
N GLN A 353 8.86 25.81 26.81
CA GLN A 353 9.94 26.75 26.50
C GLN A 353 10.88 26.94 27.68
N ASP A 354 10.32 27.00 28.89
CA ASP A 354 11.09 27.10 30.13
C ASP A 354 11.90 25.82 30.37
N LEU A 355 11.35 24.65 30.13
CA LEU A 355 12.11 23.39 30.22
C LEU A 355 13.25 23.36 29.19
N GLN A 356 13.00 23.74 27.96
CA GLN A 356 14.05 23.83 26.93
C GLN A 356 15.14 24.83 27.33
N LYS A 357 14.76 25.97 27.89
CA LYS A 357 15.70 26.99 28.41
C LYS A 357 16.50 26.43 29.58
N LYS A 358 15.88 25.76 30.56
CA LYS A 358 16.54 25.13 31.72
C LYS A 358 17.56 24.07 31.25
N ILE A 359 17.21 23.21 30.25
CA ILE A 359 18.13 22.22 29.72
C ILE A 359 19.36 22.90 29.09
N LYS A 360 19.17 23.95 28.33
CA LYS A 360 20.26 24.70 27.68
C LYS A 360 21.14 25.46 28.70
N THR A 361 20.53 26.11 29.69
CA THR A 361 21.27 26.91 30.66
C THR A 361 22.07 26.06 31.64
N ARG A 362 21.60 24.87 31.97
CA ARG A 362 22.33 23.92 32.84
C ARG A 362 23.39 23.12 32.10
N ASN A 363 23.46 23.27 30.77
CA ASN A 363 24.43 22.60 29.92
C ASN A 363 24.45 21.07 30.07
N TRP A 364 23.28 20.45 30.25
CA TRP A 364 23.14 19.03 30.45
C TRP A 364 23.35 18.28 29.13
N ILE A 365 24.19 17.25 29.17
CA ILE A 365 24.42 16.37 28.02
C ILE A 365 23.42 15.21 28.03
N TYR A 366 23.17 14.65 29.21
CA TYR A 366 22.16 13.61 29.43
C TYR A 366 21.21 14.07 30.56
N ILE A 367 19.96 13.66 30.43
CA ILE A 367 18.89 14.08 31.34
C ILE A 367 18.17 12.83 31.83
N HIS A 368 18.25 12.53 33.10
CA HIS A 368 17.61 11.37 33.68
C HIS A 368 16.10 11.61 33.86
N PRO A 369 15.22 10.57 33.72
CA PRO A 369 13.78 10.71 33.92
C PRO A 369 13.39 11.41 35.22
N SER A 370 14.07 11.10 36.32
CA SER A 370 13.85 11.76 37.64
C SER A 370 14.15 13.25 37.62
N GLU A 371 15.04 13.72 36.78
CA GLU A 371 15.38 15.15 36.68
C GLU A 371 14.31 15.94 35.93
N ILE A 372 13.63 15.28 34.94
CA ILE A 372 12.51 15.89 34.23
C ILE A 372 11.35 16.12 35.20
N SER A 373 11.01 15.13 36.01
CA SER A 373 9.92 15.25 37.00
C SER A 373 10.16 16.36 38.01
N LEU A 374 11.42 16.61 38.41
CA LEU A 374 11.81 17.70 39.29
C LEU A 374 11.78 19.09 38.65
N LEU A 375 11.84 19.16 37.31
CA LEU A 375 11.86 20.42 36.56
C LEU A 375 10.47 20.90 36.16
N THR A 376 9.48 20.07 36.26
CA THR A 376 8.21 20.27 35.55
C THR A 376 7.00 20.34 36.48
N ASP A 377 7.09 20.65 37.72
CA ASP A 377 5.95 20.91 38.68
C ASP A 377 4.53 20.61 38.10
N ASN A 378 4.31 19.43 37.49
CA ASN A 378 3.13 19.02 36.73
C ASN A 378 2.94 19.65 35.33
N ALA A 379 3.86 20.43 34.82
CA ALA A 379 3.79 21.17 33.57
C ALA A 379 3.71 20.31 32.33
N LEU A 380 4.24 19.09 32.38
CA LEU A 380 4.23 18.14 31.29
C LEU A 380 3.08 17.12 31.40
N SER A 381 2.04 17.41 32.20
CA SER A 381 0.94 16.48 32.45
C SER A 381 0.41 15.75 31.19
N PRO A 382 0.19 16.40 30.05
CA PRO A 382 -0.31 15.72 28.86
C PRO A 382 0.70 14.74 28.22
N ILE A 383 2.00 15.01 28.36
CA ILE A 383 3.07 14.18 27.77
C ILE A 383 3.98 13.54 28.82
N GLY A 384 3.61 13.66 30.10
CA GLY A 384 4.40 13.16 31.23
C GLY A 384 4.72 11.67 31.12
N ASN A 385 3.80 10.88 30.58
CA ASN A 385 3.97 9.45 30.36
C ASN A 385 5.12 9.11 29.40
N VAL A 386 5.49 10.02 28.49
CA VAL A 386 6.65 9.84 27.57
C VAL A 386 7.94 9.68 28.35
N PHE A 387 8.05 10.36 29.50
CA PHE A 387 9.26 10.43 30.29
C PHE A 387 9.33 9.38 31.40
N SER A 388 8.40 8.43 31.45
CA SER A 388 8.45 7.33 32.39
C SER A 388 9.58 6.35 32.07
N ALA A 389 10.35 5.98 33.10
CA ALA A 389 11.37 4.94 32.95
C ALA A 389 10.78 3.54 32.67
N GLU A 390 9.49 3.36 32.92
CA GLU A 390 8.77 2.10 32.66
C GLU A 390 8.52 1.82 31.17
N ASN A 391 8.69 2.82 30.30
CA ASN A 391 8.49 2.71 28.85
C ASN A 391 9.57 1.85 28.13
N LYS A 392 10.39 1.10 28.88
CA LYS A 392 11.46 0.25 28.30
C LYS A 392 10.95 -1.02 27.62
N THR A 393 9.72 -1.42 27.89
CA THR A 393 9.11 -2.58 27.20
C THR A 393 8.27 -2.13 26.01
N PRO A 394 8.20 -2.91 24.92
CA PRO A 394 7.36 -2.58 23.76
C PRO A 394 5.89 -2.33 24.13
N ASP A 395 5.34 -3.12 25.05
CA ASP A 395 3.94 -2.98 25.50
C ASP A 395 3.68 -1.65 26.20
N ASN A 396 4.57 -1.24 27.10
CA ASN A 396 4.45 0.03 27.80
C ASN A 396 4.65 1.20 26.85
N PHE A 397 5.57 1.08 25.90
CA PHE A 397 5.78 2.08 24.85
C PHE A 397 4.55 2.25 23.96
N LEU A 398 3.91 1.15 23.54
CA LEU A 398 2.67 1.21 22.75
C LEU A 398 1.52 1.84 23.56
N LYS A 399 1.36 1.46 24.82
CA LYS A 399 0.35 2.10 25.72
C LYS A 399 0.59 3.60 25.82
N MET A 400 1.83 4.01 26.00
CA MET A 400 2.21 5.42 26.04
C MET A 400 1.82 6.17 24.76
N ILE A 401 2.14 5.62 23.58
CA ILE A 401 1.77 6.22 22.28
C ILE A 401 0.25 6.40 22.15
N LEU A 402 -0.54 5.45 22.63
CA LEU A 402 -2.00 5.52 22.58
C LEU A 402 -2.62 6.54 23.54
N THR A 403 -1.84 7.06 24.49
CA THR A 403 -2.29 8.06 25.46
C THR A 403 -1.91 9.50 25.09
N ILE A 404 -1.05 9.68 24.08
CA ILE A 404 -0.69 10.98 23.51
C ILE A 404 -1.66 11.34 22.37
#